data_2b45c4a4c17d1fffd55135bdfbc1481a
#
_entry.id   2b45c4a4c17d1fffd55135bdfbc1481a
#
_cell.length_a   1.000
_cell.length_b   1.000
_cell.length_c   1.000
_cell.angle_alpha   90.00
_cell.angle_beta   90.00
_cell.angle_gamma   90.00
#
_symmetry.space_group_name_H-M   'P 1'
#
loop_
_entity.id
_entity.type
_entity.pdbx_description
1 polymer ?
#
loop_
_entity_poly.entity_id
_entity_poly.type
_entity_poly.pdbx_seq_one_letter_code
_entity_poly.pdbx_strand_id
1 'polypeptide(L)'
;MRREPEFFGEDTELILVYIAKKLKEALAIETLFTESGLDYLVEPDTYSGGIIFRAERTGAFFYVAPENQTTARALLMRANYTALS
;
A
#
# COMPACT_ATOMS: atom_id res chain seq x y z
N MET A 1 -9.65 6.79 -0.43
CA MET A 1 -10.33 6.16 -1.58
C MET A 1 -9.31 5.72 -2.61
N ARG A 2 -9.52 4.56 -3.16
CA ARG A 2 -8.63 4.03 -4.21
C ARG A 2 -8.71 4.89 -5.47
N ARG A 3 -7.55 5.31 -5.98
CA ARG A 3 -7.44 6.16 -7.15
C ARG A 3 -6.60 5.50 -8.22
N GLU A 4 -6.81 5.90 -9.47
CA GLU A 4 -5.96 5.51 -10.59
C GLU A 4 -4.68 6.36 -10.60
N PRO A 5 -3.60 5.89 -11.26
CA PRO A 5 -2.34 6.64 -11.29
C PRO A 5 -2.47 8.07 -11.77
N GLU A 6 -3.37 8.33 -12.71
CA GLU A 6 -3.56 9.66 -13.30
C GLU A 6 -4.04 10.69 -12.27
N PHE A 7 -4.70 10.25 -11.21
CA PHE A 7 -5.17 11.13 -10.15
C PHE A 7 -4.02 11.89 -9.48
N PHE A 8 -2.86 11.23 -9.34
CA PHE A 8 -1.73 11.80 -8.62
C PHE A 8 -0.84 12.69 -9.49
N GLY A 9 -0.99 12.61 -10.82
CA GLY A 9 -0.17 13.37 -11.75
C GLY A 9 1.15 12.69 -12.09
N GLU A 10 1.72 13.04 -13.24
CA GLU A 10 2.95 12.40 -13.74
C GLU A 10 4.19 12.77 -12.91
N ASP A 11 4.19 13.95 -12.31
CA ASP A 11 5.34 14.46 -11.58
C ASP A 11 5.34 14.07 -10.10
N THR A 12 4.32 13.35 -9.65
CA THR A 12 4.22 12.94 -8.25
C THR A 12 4.90 11.60 -8.05
N GLU A 13 5.94 11.59 -7.22
CA GLU A 13 6.58 10.34 -6.82
C GLU A 13 5.83 9.77 -5.62
N LEU A 14 5.09 8.68 -5.86
CA LEU A 14 4.30 8.03 -4.83
C LEU A 14 5.19 7.23 -3.88
N ILE A 15 4.75 7.15 -2.63
CA ILE A 15 5.48 6.44 -1.59
C ILE A 15 4.82 5.09 -1.35
N LEU A 16 5.60 4.01 -1.45
CA LEU A 16 5.14 2.67 -1.10
C LEU A 16 5.08 2.55 0.42
N VAL A 17 3.88 2.33 0.96
CA VAL A 17 3.69 2.25 2.41
C VAL A 17 3.42 0.85 2.92
N TYR A 18 2.92 -0.04 2.07
CA TYR A 18 2.63 -1.41 2.50
C TYR A 18 2.50 -2.36 1.32
N ILE A 19 2.88 -3.61 1.56
CA ILE A 19 2.66 -4.72 0.61
C ILE A 19 1.78 -5.74 1.32
N ALA A 20 0.53 -5.87 0.86
CA ALA A 20 -0.38 -6.87 1.38
C ALA A 20 -0.14 -8.19 0.65
N LYS A 21 0.18 -9.22 1.40
CA LYS A 21 0.56 -10.53 0.85
C LYS A 21 -0.64 -11.46 0.67
N LYS A 22 -1.78 -11.10 1.26
CA LYS A 22 -3.01 -11.89 1.21
C LYS A 22 -4.17 -10.98 0.82
N LEU A 23 -5.14 -11.53 0.07
CA LEU A 23 -6.32 -10.78 -0.34
C LEU A 23 -7.08 -10.19 0.85
N LYS A 24 -7.27 -10.98 1.89
CA LYS A 24 -7.97 -10.53 3.10
C LYS A 24 -7.31 -9.30 3.72
N GLU A 25 -5.98 -9.30 3.77
CA GLU A 25 -5.21 -8.18 4.29
C GLU A 25 -5.35 -6.96 3.38
N ALA A 26 -5.26 -7.16 2.06
CA ALA A 26 -5.42 -6.09 1.10
C ALA A 26 -6.78 -5.41 1.25
N LEU A 27 -7.86 -6.20 1.36
CA LEU A 27 -9.20 -5.66 1.51
C LEU A 27 -9.36 -4.89 2.82
N ALA A 28 -8.75 -5.36 3.90
CA ALA A 28 -8.79 -4.68 5.18
C ALA A 28 -8.09 -3.31 5.11
N ILE A 29 -6.96 -3.23 4.42
CA ILE A 29 -6.22 -1.98 4.28
C ILE A 29 -6.96 -1.01 3.36
N GLU A 30 -7.56 -1.50 2.28
CA GLU A 30 -8.39 -0.65 1.42
C GLU A 30 -9.55 -0.03 2.20
N THR A 31 -10.22 -0.82 3.04
CA THR A 31 -11.30 -0.33 3.89
C THR A 31 -10.78 0.73 4.87
N LEU A 32 -9.67 0.45 5.51
CA LEU A 32 -9.04 1.36 6.49
C LEU A 32 -8.74 2.72 5.85
N PHE A 33 -8.10 2.73 4.69
CA PHE A 33 -7.75 3.97 4.02
C PHE A 33 -8.96 4.70 3.47
N THR A 34 -9.90 3.98 2.87
CA THR A 34 -11.13 4.58 2.32
C THR A 34 -11.98 5.22 3.41
N GLU A 35 -12.19 4.54 4.52
CA GLU A 35 -12.97 5.08 5.63
C GLU A 35 -12.32 6.29 6.28
N SER A 36 -11.01 6.39 6.20
CA SER A 36 -10.27 7.53 6.74
C SER A 36 -10.20 8.71 5.76
N GLY A 37 -10.76 8.56 4.57
CA GLY A 37 -10.70 9.61 3.54
C GLY A 37 -9.34 9.77 2.87
N LEU A 38 -8.47 8.78 3.01
CA LEU A 38 -7.13 8.81 2.43
C LEU A 38 -7.17 8.35 0.97
N ASP A 39 -6.56 9.11 0.07
CA ASP A 39 -6.40 8.69 -1.32
C ASP A 39 -5.16 7.83 -1.47
N TYR A 40 -5.31 6.72 -2.16
CA TYR A 40 -4.23 5.74 -2.32
C TYR A 40 -4.30 5.04 -3.67
N LEU A 41 -3.19 4.46 -4.07
CA LEU A 41 -3.07 3.65 -5.28
C LEU A 41 -2.73 2.22 -4.85
N VAL A 42 -3.37 1.24 -5.48
CA VAL A 42 -3.03 -0.18 -5.26
C VAL A 42 -2.63 -0.78 -6.59
N GLU A 43 -1.46 -1.41 -6.62
CA GLU A 43 -1.00 -2.11 -7.81
C GLU A 43 -0.58 -3.54 -7.46
N PRO A 44 -0.98 -4.53 -8.26
CA PRO A 44 -0.43 -5.87 -8.12
C PRO A 44 1.01 -5.86 -8.65
N ASP A 45 1.91 -6.42 -7.87
CA ASP A 45 3.30 -6.53 -8.28
C ASP A 45 3.92 -7.75 -7.61
N THR A 46 5.10 -8.13 -8.07
CA THR A 46 5.79 -9.28 -7.53
C THR A 46 6.85 -8.87 -6.53
N TYR A 47 7.08 -9.73 -5.56
CA TYR A 47 8.16 -9.57 -4.60
C TYR A 47 8.83 -10.91 -4.38
N SER A 48 10.11 -10.91 -4.02
CA SER A 48 10.86 -12.12 -3.74
C SER A 48 10.64 -12.54 -2.29
N GLY A 49 10.16 -13.79 -2.10
CA GLY A 49 9.98 -14.38 -0.78
C GLY A 49 10.89 -15.58 -0.64
N GLY A 50 11.55 -15.69 0.51
CA GLY A 50 12.39 -16.80 0.84
C GLY A 50 13.88 -16.57 0.58
N ILE A 51 14.70 -17.26 1.34
CA ILE A 51 16.16 -17.12 1.30
C ILE A 51 16.79 -18.18 0.39
N ILE A 52 16.23 -19.37 0.40
CA ILE A 52 16.81 -20.53 -0.31
C ILE A 52 16.14 -20.74 -1.66
N PHE A 53 14.82 -20.64 -1.70
CA PHE A 53 14.05 -20.75 -2.92
C PHE A 53 13.46 -19.38 -3.20
N ARG A 54 14.02 -18.63 -4.10
CA ARG A 54 13.55 -17.31 -4.49
C ARG A 54 12.22 -17.41 -5.24
N ALA A 55 11.17 -17.78 -4.51
CA ALA A 55 9.83 -17.82 -5.08
C ALA A 55 9.32 -16.39 -5.25
N GLU A 56 8.97 -16.01 -6.47
CA GLU A 56 8.28 -14.77 -6.70
C GLU A 56 6.84 -14.93 -6.27
N ARG A 57 6.35 -13.96 -5.52
CA ARG A 57 4.96 -13.92 -5.05
C ARG A 57 4.33 -12.61 -5.46
N THR A 58 3.03 -12.66 -5.71
CA THR A 58 2.26 -11.46 -6.05
C THR A 58 1.67 -10.88 -4.79
N GLY A 59 1.80 -9.58 -4.63
CA GLY A 59 1.20 -8.84 -3.53
C GLY A 59 0.45 -7.62 -4.04
N ALA A 60 -0.33 -6.99 -3.16
CA ALA A 60 -0.97 -5.72 -3.42
C ALA A 60 -0.08 -4.62 -2.83
N PHE A 61 0.48 -3.79 -3.68
CA PHE A 61 1.38 -2.71 -3.29
C PHE A 61 0.57 -1.42 -3.11
N PHE A 62 0.60 -0.87 -1.90
CA PHE A 62 -0.15 0.33 -1.55
C PHE A 62 0.75 1.55 -1.56
N TYR A 63 0.37 2.55 -2.36
CA TYR A 63 1.11 3.79 -2.51
C TYR A 63 0.25 4.97 -2.09
N VAL A 64 0.87 5.99 -1.54
CA VAL A 64 0.21 7.25 -1.21
C VAL A 64 1.08 8.42 -1.67
N ALA A 65 0.46 9.58 -1.83
CA ALA A 65 1.21 10.81 -2.11
C ALA A 65 2.09 11.16 -0.90
N PRO A 66 3.25 11.83 -1.14
CA PRO A 66 4.17 12.14 -0.04
C PRO A 66 3.53 12.88 1.13
N GLU A 67 2.60 13.81 0.86
CA GLU A 67 1.91 14.56 1.91
C GLU A 67 1.01 13.69 2.80
N ASN A 68 0.67 12.48 2.35
CA ASN A 68 -0.19 11.56 3.08
C ASN A 68 0.58 10.43 3.76
N GLN A 69 1.90 10.41 3.64
CA GLN A 69 2.73 9.33 4.19
C GLN A 69 2.56 9.17 5.71
N THR A 70 2.61 10.27 6.44
CA THR A 70 2.49 10.22 7.90
C THR A 70 1.12 9.69 8.33
N THR A 71 0.06 10.13 7.66
CA THR A 71 -1.30 9.66 7.93
C THR A 71 -1.43 8.17 7.66
N ALA A 72 -0.92 7.72 6.51
CA ALA A 72 -0.99 6.30 6.14
C ALA A 72 -0.25 5.43 7.16
N ARG A 73 0.94 5.85 7.58
CA ARG A 73 1.72 5.12 8.58
C ARG A 73 0.98 5.02 9.90
N ALA A 74 0.37 6.11 10.34
CA ALA A 74 -0.38 6.13 11.60
C ALA A 74 -1.58 5.18 11.55
N LEU A 75 -2.30 5.17 10.43
CA LEU A 75 -3.44 4.28 10.24
C LEU A 75 -3.01 2.81 10.26
N LEU A 76 -1.95 2.47 9.56
CA LEU A 76 -1.42 1.11 9.54
C LEU A 76 -0.99 0.66 10.93
N MET A 77 -0.27 1.52 11.65
CA MET A 77 0.21 1.22 12.99
C MET A 77 -0.94 0.96 13.97
N ARG A 78 -2.02 1.75 13.89
CA ARG A 78 -3.21 1.55 14.72
C ARG A 78 -3.87 0.21 14.46
N ALA A 79 -3.81 -0.29 13.23
CA ALA A 79 -4.39 -1.56 12.84
C ALA A 79 -3.40 -2.72 12.98
N ASN A 80 -2.27 -2.50 13.63
CA ASN A 80 -1.22 -3.48 13.88
C ASN A 80 -0.49 -3.95 12.61
N TYR A 81 -0.43 -3.09 11.60
CA TYR A 81 0.40 -3.34 10.42
C TYR A 81 1.68 -2.51 10.51
N THR A 82 2.79 -3.09 10.06
CA THR A 82 4.06 -2.38 10.02
C THR A 82 4.24 -1.69 8.67
N ALA A 83 4.24 -0.38 8.67
CA ALA A 83 4.45 0.39 7.45
C ALA A 83 5.89 0.23 6.94
N LEU A 84 6.04 0.21 5.59
CA LEU A 84 7.36 0.12 4.96
C LEU A 84 8.06 1.48 4.92
N SER A 85 7.30 2.54 4.84
CA SER A 85 7.83 3.91 4.77
C SER A 85 7.00 4.87 5.59
#